data_d0209e91945ea6402113d023642830ce
#
_entry.id   d0209e91945ea6402113d023642830ce
#
_cell.length_a   1.000
_cell.length_b   1.000
_cell.length_c   1.000
_cell.angle_alpha   90.00
_cell.angle_beta   90.00
_cell.angle_gamma   90.00
#
_symmetry.space_group_name_H-M   'P 1'
#
loop_
_entity.id
_entity.type
_entity.pdbx_description
1 polymer ?
#
loop_
_entity_poly.entity_id
_entity_poly.type
_entity_poly.pdbx_seq_one_letter_code
_entity_poly.pdbx_strand_id
1 'polypeptide(L)'
;VGVRPLGWLFALGAGLLARSNALLAHTAALLALAAGLLALAAGLLIGTPVLAQTPGASGPPATAVVLERLPNGLHLQGRVALLADPTGALSLEQVRQPALAASWHYPEQLLRAHGPTVWWLRIDVVQPSPDGHWLLELPTTALRDVTFYGPLTATGERLAAPLTTGLIHPFSSRVLGSERAVFPVALPQPGTYTLYLRVQSSIPQYMTPTLWDADDYHLSRQHQRLFDGVIYGMLLTLLAAMLALYLALRDPVLLAFGFMTAFAGLSLLSFNGHAAQYLWPANPWWIEHSYVIFPALWLAACAAFARGFLNSHGKERRIDGFLLGFVCLCGLALLLGVLGHTVWAQHLNEAVAVVGSVCLTLIAARQWQRGYRPARWYLAGSLLPFMAVGTVVAVNWGWSEQLFWLYNSLEIGIVAQSLVFAAALSARIRFVQQQNTQLEQRSLHLAKAALTDTLTGLYNRSGLDEIGNALLRRPGRHALVLFDLDRFKPINDTLGHEAGDQVLREIGLRLRLHTRERDLAVRLGGDEFVVLLAQCPARPELDAMVERLRHGLEAPIDYGAQRLQVSASAGVALTPDDGSELYGLLRAADLAMYNAKASRKGQVFAADAPVPPERSTLPQPA
;
A
#
# COMPACT_ATOMS: atom_id res chain seq x y z
N VAL A 1 -34.64 45.73 -8.79
CA VAL A 1 -34.05 44.73 -9.68
C VAL A 1 -32.70 44.40 -9.11
N GLY A 2 -32.57 43.25 -8.45
CA GLY A 2 -31.46 42.87 -7.60
C GLY A 2 -30.29 42.28 -8.34
N VAL A 3 -29.12 42.82 -8.06
CA VAL A 3 -27.81 42.22 -8.41
C VAL A 3 -27.36 41.36 -7.21
N ARG A 4 -27.52 40.04 -7.30
CA ARG A 4 -26.87 39.08 -6.41
C ARG A 4 -26.54 37.80 -7.22
N PRO A 5 -25.31 37.72 -7.79
CA PRO A 5 -24.63 36.42 -7.75
C PRO A 5 -23.08 36.48 -7.63
N LEU A 6 -22.44 37.58 -7.19
CA LEU A 6 -20.97 37.63 -7.08
C LEU A 6 -20.42 37.28 -5.68
N GLY A 7 -21.23 37.34 -4.63
CA GLY A 7 -20.79 37.02 -3.26
C GLY A 7 -20.44 35.55 -3.04
N TRP A 8 -21.04 34.66 -3.82
CA TRP A 8 -20.84 33.20 -3.69
C TRP A 8 -19.50 32.74 -4.27
N LEU A 9 -19.05 33.37 -5.37
CA LEU A 9 -17.74 33.11 -5.98
C LEU A 9 -16.59 33.61 -5.11
N PHE A 10 -16.78 34.76 -4.41
CA PHE A 10 -15.78 35.28 -3.44
C PHE A 10 -15.68 34.40 -2.18
N ALA A 11 -16.79 33.88 -1.67
CA ALA A 11 -16.78 32.97 -0.53
C ALA A 11 -16.14 31.62 -0.87
N LEU A 12 -16.36 31.08 -2.07
CA LEU A 12 -15.69 29.87 -2.58
C LEU A 12 -14.19 30.11 -2.79
N GLY A 13 -13.81 31.25 -3.35
CA GLY A 13 -12.41 31.64 -3.55
C GLY A 13 -11.66 31.83 -2.23
N ALA A 14 -12.28 32.50 -1.24
CA ALA A 14 -11.69 32.68 0.09
C ALA A 14 -11.57 31.35 0.86
N GLY A 15 -12.56 30.46 0.73
CA GLY A 15 -12.50 29.11 1.33
C GLY A 15 -11.43 28.22 0.68
N LEU A 16 -11.23 28.32 -0.63
CA LEU A 16 -10.15 27.63 -1.36
C LEU A 16 -8.77 28.19 -1.02
N LEU A 17 -8.62 29.52 -0.90
CA LEU A 17 -7.39 30.17 -0.46
C LEU A 17 -7.04 29.87 1.01
N ALA A 18 -8.01 29.86 1.91
CA ALA A 18 -7.79 29.48 3.30
C ALA A 18 -7.37 27.99 3.43
N ARG A 19 -7.97 27.10 2.64
CA ARG A 19 -7.56 25.68 2.56
C ARG A 19 -6.19 25.51 1.93
N SER A 20 -5.81 26.32 0.93
CA SER A 20 -4.48 26.27 0.33
C SER A 20 -3.40 26.79 1.28
N ASN A 21 -3.69 27.82 2.09
CA ASN A 21 -2.75 28.35 3.08
C ASN A 21 -2.56 27.41 4.28
N ALA A 22 -3.62 26.78 4.76
CA ALA A 22 -3.51 25.70 5.76
C ALA A 22 -2.72 24.51 5.20
N LEU A 23 -2.92 24.18 3.93
CA LEU A 23 -2.20 23.10 3.24
C LEU A 23 -0.70 23.44 3.07
N LEU A 24 -0.38 24.71 2.72
CA LEU A 24 0.99 25.20 2.64
C LEU A 24 1.67 25.22 4.01
N ALA A 25 0.95 25.57 5.08
CA ALA A 25 1.46 25.52 6.44
C ALA A 25 1.75 24.07 6.90
N HIS A 26 0.88 23.11 6.54
CA HIS A 26 1.12 21.68 6.83
C HIS A 26 2.26 21.10 6.01
N THR A 27 2.40 21.47 4.73
CA THR A 27 3.53 21.04 3.90
C THR A 27 4.83 21.69 4.36
N ALA A 28 4.82 22.94 4.82
CA ALA A 28 5.98 23.61 5.41
C ALA A 28 6.38 22.96 6.75
N ALA A 29 5.41 22.59 7.61
CA ALA A 29 5.67 21.86 8.85
C ALA A 29 6.23 20.45 8.59
N LEU A 30 5.72 19.74 7.58
CA LEU A 30 6.26 18.44 7.15
C LEU A 30 7.66 18.57 6.53
N LEU A 31 7.93 19.64 5.77
CA LEU A 31 9.25 19.93 5.23
C LEU A 31 10.23 20.34 6.34
N ALA A 32 9.81 21.10 7.34
CA ALA A 32 10.61 21.44 8.51
C ALA A 32 10.91 20.20 9.36
N LEU A 33 9.94 19.31 9.54
CA LEU A 33 10.14 18.00 10.20
C LEU A 33 11.09 17.13 9.38
N ALA A 34 10.94 17.09 8.07
CA ALA A 34 11.82 16.36 7.16
C ALA A 34 13.24 16.95 7.15
N ALA A 35 13.39 18.27 7.19
CA ALA A 35 14.69 18.95 7.30
C ALA A 35 15.33 18.70 8.67
N GLY A 36 14.54 18.69 9.75
CA GLY A 36 15.00 18.34 11.09
C GLY A 36 15.48 16.88 11.17
N LEU A 37 14.73 15.96 10.54
CA LEU A 37 15.10 14.54 10.43
C LEU A 37 16.33 14.33 9.53
N LEU A 38 16.45 15.10 8.44
CA LEU A 38 17.64 15.13 7.57
C LEU A 38 18.86 15.68 8.30
N ALA A 39 18.72 16.74 9.12
CA ALA A 39 19.78 17.28 9.96
C ALA A 39 20.19 16.29 11.06
N LEU A 40 19.22 15.58 11.65
CA LEU A 40 19.45 14.49 12.60
C LEU A 40 20.18 13.32 11.93
N ALA A 41 19.76 12.94 10.73
CA ALA A 41 20.38 11.89 9.92
C ALA A 41 21.78 12.29 9.42
N ALA A 42 21.97 13.55 9.00
CA ALA A 42 23.28 14.08 8.65
C ALA A 42 24.20 14.13 9.87
N GLY A 43 23.68 14.42 11.07
CA GLY A 43 24.41 14.31 12.33
C GLY A 43 24.79 12.87 12.68
N LEU A 44 23.97 11.90 12.27
CA LEU A 44 24.22 10.46 12.40
C LEU A 44 25.21 9.94 11.35
N LEU A 45 25.16 10.47 10.12
CA LEU A 45 26.01 10.08 8.98
C LEU A 45 27.37 10.78 8.97
N ILE A 46 27.41 12.04 9.32
CA ILE A 46 28.61 12.76 9.66
C ILE A 46 28.85 12.42 11.13
N GLY A 47 29.36 11.20 11.37
CA GLY A 47 29.90 10.89 12.68
C GLY A 47 30.76 12.09 13.05
N THR A 48 30.27 12.97 13.94
CA THR A 48 31.13 14.01 14.49
C THR A 48 32.39 13.27 14.85
N PRO A 49 33.56 13.64 14.28
CA PRO A 49 34.78 13.13 14.81
C PRO A 49 34.56 13.32 16.32
N VAL A 50 34.57 12.22 17.07
CA VAL A 50 34.74 12.35 18.51
C VAL A 50 35.97 13.23 18.56
N LEU A 51 35.74 14.51 18.79
CA LEU A 51 36.82 15.40 19.18
C LEU A 51 37.54 14.60 20.22
N ALA A 52 38.76 14.15 19.87
CA ALA A 52 39.65 13.58 20.84
C ALA A 52 39.67 14.65 21.92
N GLN A 53 38.83 14.45 22.91
CA GLN A 53 38.85 15.32 24.07
C GLN A 53 40.26 15.16 24.62
N THR A 54 41.02 16.25 24.52
CA THR A 54 42.25 16.40 25.25
C THR A 54 42.07 15.73 26.61
N PRO A 55 43.02 14.92 27.05
CA PRO A 55 42.96 14.30 28.38
C PRO A 55 42.85 15.42 29.42
N GLY A 56 41.64 15.80 29.73
CA GLY A 56 41.28 16.73 30.78
C GLY A 56 41.03 15.93 32.01
N ALA A 57 41.86 16.16 33.00
CA ALA A 57 41.74 15.81 34.38
C ALA A 57 41.33 14.34 34.65
N SER A 58 42.31 13.58 35.12
CA SER A 58 42.12 12.32 35.84
C SER A 58 41.03 12.49 36.90
N GLY A 59 39.80 12.09 36.59
CA GLY A 59 38.79 11.82 37.60
C GLY A 59 39.32 10.71 38.55
N PRO A 60 38.83 10.61 39.76
CA PRO A 60 39.26 9.58 40.69
C PRO A 60 39.10 8.21 40.04
N PRO A 61 40.00 7.23 40.29
CA PRO A 61 39.91 5.90 39.71
C PRO A 61 38.52 5.35 40.02
N ALA A 62 37.83 4.87 38.96
CA ALA A 62 36.51 4.28 39.12
C ALA A 62 36.60 3.22 40.21
N THR A 63 35.76 3.32 41.22
CA THR A 63 35.72 2.36 42.31
C THR A 63 35.40 0.99 41.74
N ALA A 64 36.20 -0.03 42.13
CA ALA A 64 35.95 -1.40 41.69
C ALA A 64 34.51 -1.82 41.99
N VAL A 65 33.91 -2.58 41.08
CA VAL A 65 32.53 -3.04 41.20
C VAL A 65 32.45 -4.12 42.25
N VAL A 66 31.77 -3.86 43.37
CA VAL A 66 31.52 -4.88 44.40
C VAL A 66 30.38 -5.79 43.90
N LEU A 67 30.66 -7.09 43.85
CA LEU A 67 29.75 -8.12 43.39
C LEU A 67 28.88 -8.64 44.52
N GLU A 68 27.77 -7.95 44.74
CA GLU A 68 26.70 -8.40 45.62
C GLU A 68 25.54 -8.88 44.73
N ARG A 69 24.46 -9.38 45.34
CA ARG A 69 23.27 -9.77 44.56
C ARG A 69 22.79 -8.60 43.68
N LEU A 70 22.77 -8.80 42.34
CA LEU A 70 22.50 -7.79 41.32
C LEU A 70 21.14 -8.06 40.63
N PRO A 71 20.01 -7.79 41.29
CA PRO A 71 18.72 -7.97 40.66
C PRO A 71 18.62 -7.07 39.42
N ASN A 72 18.18 -7.63 38.29
CA ASN A 72 18.06 -6.95 37.00
C ASN A 72 19.38 -6.60 36.27
N GLY A 73 20.52 -7.13 36.72
CA GLY A 73 21.82 -6.84 36.15
C GLY A 73 22.37 -5.44 36.52
N LEU A 74 23.67 -5.30 36.46
CA LEU A 74 24.37 -4.03 36.67
C LEU A 74 24.99 -3.53 35.36
N HIS A 75 24.49 -2.43 34.84
CA HIS A 75 25.12 -1.73 33.72
C HIS A 75 26.42 -1.06 34.20
N LEU A 76 27.53 -1.34 33.52
CA LEU A 76 28.86 -0.88 33.92
C LEU A 76 29.24 0.48 33.31
N GLN A 77 28.28 1.34 32.98
CA GLN A 77 28.54 2.69 32.47
C GLN A 77 29.38 3.50 33.50
N GLY A 78 30.44 4.16 33.00
CA GLY A 78 31.36 4.92 33.84
C GLY A 78 32.30 4.07 34.73
N ARG A 79 32.17 2.74 34.72
CA ARG A 79 32.98 1.80 35.50
C ARG A 79 33.90 0.92 34.64
N VAL A 80 33.95 1.16 33.34
CA VAL A 80 34.78 0.45 32.37
C VAL A 80 35.89 1.38 31.91
N ALA A 81 37.13 0.99 32.13
CA ALA A 81 38.26 1.67 31.52
C ALA A 81 38.44 1.19 30.07
N LEU A 82 38.79 2.12 29.18
CA LEU A 82 38.93 1.91 27.74
C LEU A 82 40.34 2.26 27.28
N LEU A 83 40.82 1.45 26.34
CA LEU A 83 42.05 1.72 25.60
C LEU A 83 41.79 1.48 24.10
N ALA A 84 42.07 2.49 23.28
CA ALA A 84 42.00 2.35 21.82
C ALA A 84 43.28 1.69 21.30
N ASP A 85 43.11 0.69 20.45
CA ASP A 85 44.18 0.04 19.70
C ASP A 85 43.92 0.19 18.19
N PRO A 86 44.37 1.28 17.54
CA PRO A 86 44.17 1.51 16.14
C PRO A 86 44.85 0.48 15.24
N THR A 87 45.88 -0.17 15.73
CA THR A 87 46.65 -1.20 15.00
C THR A 87 46.01 -2.58 15.10
N GLY A 88 45.22 -2.80 16.14
CA GLY A 88 44.66 -4.11 16.49
C GLY A 88 45.71 -5.16 16.90
N ALA A 89 46.96 -4.74 17.10
CA ALA A 89 48.11 -5.63 17.33
C ALA A 89 48.51 -5.82 18.80
N LEU A 90 47.90 -5.04 19.71
CA LEU A 90 48.25 -5.15 21.13
C LEU A 90 47.80 -6.51 21.71
N SER A 91 48.70 -7.13 22.46
CA SER A 91 48.42 -8.34 23.26
C SER A 91 47.95 -7.97 24.65
N LEU A 92 47.39 -8.95 25.39
CA LEU A 92 46.99 -8.77 26.79
C LEU A 92 48.17 -8.34 27.68
N GLU A 93 49.36 -8.91 27.44
CA GLU A 93 50.57 -8.59 28.21
C GLU A 93 51.00 -7.14 27.95
N GLN A 94 50.88 -6.65 26.74
CA GLN A 94 51.23 -5.27 26.39
C GLN A 94 50.27 -4.26 26.99
N VAL A 95 48.93 -4.49 26.94
CA VAL A 95 47.93 -3.55 27.48
C VAL A 95 47.99 -3.48 29.02
N ARG A 96 48.60 -4.44 29.67
CA ARG A 96 48.84 -4.48 31.11
C ARG A 96 50.12 -3.76 31.54
N GLN A 97 51.00 -3.37 30.63
CA GLN A 97 52.27 -2.71 30.95
C GLN A 97 52.04 -1.33 31.58
N PRO A 98 52.85 -0.94 32.57
CA PRO A 98 52.78 0.38 33.19
C PRO A 98 52.86 1.55 32.18
N ALA A 99 53.57 1.34 31.07
CA ALA A 99 53.72 2.32 29.99
C ALA A 99 52.38 2.76 29.37
N LEU A 100 51.38 1.88 29.36
CA LEU A 100 50.04 2.19 28.85
C LEU A 100 49.04 2.56 29.97
N ALA A 101 49.47 2.61 31.23
CA ALA A 101 48.56 2.91 32.34
C ALA A 101 47.86 4.26 32.20
N ALA A 102 48.54 5.29 31.68
CA ALA A 102 48.00 6.62 31.45
C ALA A 102 47.07 6.70 30.21
N SER A 103 47.08 5.69 29.33
CA SER A 103 46.24 5.64 28.12
C SER A 103 44.87 5.06 28.39
N TRP A 104 44.63 4.47 29.55
CA TRP A 104 43.31 4.01 29.97
C TRP A 104 42.48 5.20 30.45
N HIS A 105 41.25 5.32 29.95
CA HIS A 105 40.33 6.39 30.34
C HIS A 105 38.95 5.81 30.65
N TYR A 106 38.23 6.47 31.56
CA TYR A 106 36.88 6.11 31.95
C TYR A 106 35.91 7.10 31.30
N PRO A 107 35.20 6.74 30.25
CA PRO A 107 34.25 7.65 29.62
C PRO A 107 32.99 7.78 30.50
N GLU A 108 32.57 9.02 30.73
CA GLU A 108 31.30 9.30 31.41
C GLU A 108 30.11 8.96 30.52
N GLN A 109 30.33 8.99 29.21
CA GLN A 109 29.29 8.72 28.19
C GLN A 109 29.42 7.30 27.66
N LEU A 110 28.32 6.84 27.05
CA LEU A 110 28.20 5.54 26.40
C LEU A 110 29.30 5.30 25.36
N LEU A 111 30.00 4.20 25.48
CA LEU A 111 31.03 3.81 24.53
C LEU A 111 30.44 3.39 23.20
N ARG A 112 30.89 4.03 22.11
CA ARG A 112 30.61 3.61 20.75
C ARG A 112 31.89 3.09 20.09
N ALA A 113 31.92 1.79 19.76
CA ALA A 113 32.94 1.27 18.86
C ALA A 113 32.49 1.48 17.41
N HIS A 114 33.36 1.99 16.57
CA HIS A 114 33.15 2.03 15.14
C HIS A 114 34.48 2.00 14.37
N GLY A 115 34.43 1.44 13.19
CA GLY A 115 35.59 1.39 12.30
C GLY A 115 36.57 0.26 12.64
N PRO A 116 37.78 0.30 12.06
CA PRO A 116 38.75 -0.76 12.17
C PRO A 116 39.42 -0.83 13.56
N THR A 117 39.25 0.18 14.39
CA THR A 117 39.88 0.29 15.72
C THR A 117 39.40 -0.83 16.63
N VAL A 118 40.34 -1.53 17.22
CA VAL A 118 40.10 -2.48 18.31
C VAL A 118 40.04 -1.72 19.62
N TRP A 119 39.12 -2.08 20.46
CA TRP A 119 38.95 -1.49 21.78
C TRP A 119 39.24 -2.52 22.86
N TRP A 120 40.05 -2.14 23.82
CA TRP A 120 40.28 -2.90 25.03
C TRP A 120 39.42 -2.32 26.16
N LEU A 121 38.69 -3.19 26.84
CA LEU A 121 37.87 -2.87 28.00
C LEU A 121 38.52 -3.51 29.21
N ARG A 122 38.63 -2.74 30.30
CA ARG A 122 39.09 -3.21 31.60
C ARG A 122 38.01 -2.92 32.64
N ILE A 123 37.66 -3.95 33.42
CA ILE A 123 36.66 -3.88 34.49
C ILE A 123 37.30 -4.47 35.75
N ASP A 124 37.39 -3.65 36.81
CA ASP A 124 37.88 -4.10 38.09
C ASP A 124 36.68 -4.48 38.97
N VAL A 125 36.67 -5.69 39.51
CA VAL A 125 35.59 -6.26 40.33
C VAL A 125 36.09 -6.75 41.66
N VAL A 126 35.29 -6.62 42.71
CA VAL A 126 35.58 -7.14 44.06
C VAL A 126 34.51 -8.20 44.39
N GLN A 127 34.98 -9.41 44.63
CA GLN A 127 34.15 -10.52 45.09
C GLN A 127 34.22 -10.61 46.60
N PRO A 128 33.13 -10.36 47.35
CA PRO A 128 33.16 -10.37 48.81
C PRO A 128 32.98 -11.78 49.41
N SER A 129 32.37 -12.70 48.66
CA SER A 129 32.03 -14.06 49.11
C SER A 129 32.68 -15.13 48.22
N PRO A 130 32.91 -16.37 48.70
CA PRO A 130 33.41 -17.46 47.87
C PRO A 130 32.38 -17.90 46.82
N ASP A 131 32.84 -18.61 45.77
CA ASP A 131 32.03 -19.28 44.76
C ASP A 131 31.05 -18.37 43.96
N GLY A 132 31.54 -17.14 43.62
CA GLY A 132 30.78 -16.21 42.78
C GLY A 132 30.68 -16.68 41.32
N HIS A 133 29.46 -16.84 40.82
CA HIS A 133 29.15 -17.17 39.44
C HIS A 133 28.38 -16.04 38.76
N TRP A 134 29.09 -15.29 37.93
CA TRP A 134 28.57 -14.11 37.27
C TRP A 134 28.56 -14.30 35.74
N LEU A 135 27.73 -13.55 35.05
CA LEU A 135 27.69 -13.49 33.59
C LEU A 135 27.97 -12.06 33.14
N LEU A 136 28.96 -11.91 32.25
CA LEU A 136 29.30 -10.63 31.62
C LEU A 136 28.68 -10.61 30.21
N GLU A 137 27.69 -9.78 30.01
CA GLU A 137 26.97 -9.63 28.75
C GLU A 137 27.41 -8.35 28.04
N LEU A 138 27.68 -8.44 26.71
CA LEU A 138 27.77 -7.29 25.84
C LEU A 138 26.38 -7.06 25.18
N PRO A 139 25.84 -5.82 25.19
CA PRO A 139 24.43 -5.58 24.90
C PRO A 139 24.04 -5.73 23.44
N THR A 140 25.01 -5.81 22.53
CA THR A 140 24.79 -5.88 21.08
C THR A 140 25.12 -7.24 20.50
N THR A 141 24.39 -7.62 19.46
CA THR A 141 24.61 -8.85 18.67
C THR A 141 25.59 -8.65 17.53
N ALA A 142 25.90 -7.40 17.16
CA ALA A 142 26.61 -7.03 15.94
C ALA A 142 28.10 -6.74 16.14
N LEU A 143 28.72 -7.31 17.18
CA LEU A 143 30.18 -7.23 17.37
C LEU A 143 30.90 -8.20 16.44
N ARG A 144 31.86 -7.69 15.71
CA ARG A 144 32.60 -8.45 14.70
C ARG A 144 33.50 -9.52 15.31
N ASP A 145 34.32 -9.10 16.29
CA ASP A 145 35.26 -9.97 17.00
C ASP A 145 35.35 -9.56 18.47
N VAL A 146 35.18 -10.50 19.37
CA VAL A 146 35.23 -10.27 20.81
C VAL A 146 36.01 -11.38 21.47
N THR A 147 37.05 -11.01 22.22
CA THR A 147 37.82 -11.95 23.06
C THR A 147 37.75 -11.52 24.52
N PHE A 148 37.24 -12.40 25.36
CA PHE A 148 37.27 -12.28 26.81
C PHE A 148 38.44 -13.09 27.38
N TYR A 149 39.32 -12.44 28.09
CA TYR A 149 40.53 -13.07 28.59
C TYR A 149 40.37 -13.73 29.95
N GLY A 150 39.13 -13.76 30.47
CA GLY A 150 38.84 -14.35 31.78
C GLY A 150 39.22 -13.44 32.96
N PRO A 151 38.84 -13.83 34.19
CA PRO A 151 39.27 -13.13 35.40
C PRO A 151 40.77 -13.29 35.63
N LEU A 152 41.44 -12.17 35.94
CA LEU A 152 42.81 -12.15 36.42
C LEU A 152 42.82 -11.81 37.92
N THR A 153 43.61 -12.54 38.70
CA THR A 153 43.84 -12.24 40.12
C THR A 153 44.66 -10.97 40.28
N ALA A 154 44.75 -10.44 41.49
CA ALA A 154 45.59 -9.30 41.81
C ALA A 154 47.08 -9.55 41.49
N THR A 155 47.53 -10.81 41.52
CA THR A 155 48.88 -11.23 41.10
C THR A 155 49.04 -11.32 39.58
N GLY A 156 47.94 -11.20 38.83
CA GLY A 156 47.92 -11.26 37.37
C GLY A 156 47.81 -12.67 36.78
N GLU A 157 47.55 -13.67 37.61
CA GLU A 157 47.26 -15.04 37.19
C GLU A 157 45.88 -15.11 36.54
N ARG A 158 45.78 -15.78 35.38
CA ARG A 158 44.55 -15.97 34.65
C ARG A 158 43.82 -17.21 35.16
N LEU A 159 42.55 -17.06 35.55
CA LEU A 159 41.77 -18.17 36.09
C LEU A 159 41.09 -19.02 35.01
N ALA A 160 40.94 -18.54 33.77
CA ALA A 160 40.28 -19.26 32.68
C ALA A 160 40.95 -19.00 31.32
N ALA A 161 40.79 -19.92 30.38
CA ALA A 161 41.24 -19.73 28.99
C ALA A 161 40.46 -18.59 28.29
N PRO A 162 41.08 -17.90 27.33
CA PRO A 162 40.39 -16.89 26.55
C PRO A 162 39.22 -17.49 25.77
N LEU A 163 38.11 -16.75 25.75
CA LEU A 163 36.90 -17.10 25.02
C LEU A 163 36.70 -16.10 23.89
N THR A 164 36.63 -16.58 22.62
CA THR A 164 36.49 -15.72 21.44
C THR A 164 35.19 -16.02 20.75
N THR A 165 34.44 -14.97 20.37
CA THR A 165 33.19 -15.04 19.63
C THR A 165 33.00 -13.76 18.82
N GLY A 166 31.93 -13.69 18.01
CA GLY A 166 31.59 -12.53 17.19
C GLY A 166 30.97 -12.95 15.87
N LEU A 167 30.70 -11.97 15.00
CA LEU A 167 30.05 -12.22 13.70
C LEU A 167 30.92 -13.04 12.74
N ILE A 168 32.24 -12.95 12.87
CA ILE A 168 33.20 -13.72 12.02
C ILE A 168 33.45 -15.14 12.55
N HIS A 169 32.80 -15.52 13.64
CA HIS A 169 32.89 -16.84 14.24
C HIS A 169 31.57 -17.59 14.09
N PRO A 170 31.61 -18.95 14.04
CA PRO A 170 30.39 -19.73 14.04
C PRO A 170 29.62 -19.54 15.36
N PHE A 171 28.31 -19.72 15.34
CA PHE A 171 27.48 -19.56 16.54
C PHE A 171 27.90 -20.46 17.71
N SER A 172 28.46 -21.64 17.39
CA SER A 172 29.01 -22.57 18.38
C SER A 172 30.17 -22.01 19.23
N SER A 173 30.79 -20.90 18.81
CA SER A 173 31.78 -20.19 19.64
C SER A 173 31.18 -19.50 20.87
N ARG A 174 29.86 -19.36 20.94
CA ARG A 174 29.14 -18.75 22.06
C ARG A 174 28.89 -19.77 23.15
N VAL A 175 29.61 -19.62 24.25
CA VAL A 175 29.63 -20.60 25.36
C VAL A 175 28.24 -20.91 25.93
N LEU A 176 27.38 -19.90 26.06
CA LEU A 176 26.03 -20.07 26.63
C LEU A 176 24.95 -20.24 25.56
N GLY A 177 25.30 -20.33 24.27
CA GLY A 177 24.32 -20.41 23.18
C GLY A 177 23.32 -19.23 23.14
N SER A 178 23.76 -18.07 23.65
CA SER A 178 22.95 -16.84 23.69
C SER A 178 23.07 -16.05 22.38
N GLU A 179 22.05 -15.30 22.05
CA GLU A 179 22.00 -14.38 20.90
C GLU A 179 23.05 -13.26 21.00
N ARG A 180 23.48 -12.92 22.22
CA ARG A 180 24.52 -11.93 22.50
C ARG A 180 25.79 -12.59 22.97
N ALA A 181 26.90 -11.83 22.97
CA ALA A 181 28.15 -12.30 23.53
C ALA A 181 28.06 -12.27 25.08
N VAL A 182 28.04 -13.43 25.70
CA VAL A 182 27.96 -13.61 27.16
C VAL A 182 29.07 -14.54 27.58
N PHE A 183 29.79 -14.10 28.62
CA PHE A 183 30.96 -14.79 29.12
C PHE A 183 30.75 -15.17 30.59
N PRO A 184 30.98 -16.43 30.95
CA PRO A 184 30.95 -16.83 32.36
C PRO A 184 32.16 -16.25 33.12
N VAL A 185 31.90 -15.70 34.28
CA VAL A 185 32.88 -15.13 35.20
C VAL A 185 32.81 -15.90 36.50
N ALA A 186 33.69 -16.88 36.67
CA ALA A 186 33.79 -17.68 37.89
C ALA A 186 34.88 -17.10 38.78
N LEU A 187 34.52 -16.75 40.01
CA LEU A 187 35.39 -16.14 41.03
C LEU A 187 35.36 -17.03 42.28
N PRO A 188 36.32 -17.99 42.40
CA PRO A 188 36.26 -19.04 43.42
C PRO A 188 36.53 -18.53 44.83
N GLN A 189 37.27 -17.42 44.96
CA GLN A 189 37.69 -16.87 46.28
C GLN A 189 37.29 -15.40 46.42
N PRO A 190 37.06 -14.92 47.64
CA PRO A 190 36.95 -13.49 47.90
C PRO A 190 38.23 -12.75 47.51
N GLY A 191 38.08 -11.60 46.83
CA GLY A 191 39.25 -10.84 46.39
C GLY A 191 38.94 -9.84 45.29
N THR A 192 39.97 -9.18 44.81
CA THR A 192 39.90 -8.25 43.69
C THR A 192 40.35 -8.94 42.39
N TYR A 193 39.57 -8.78 41.35
CA TYR A 193 39.87 -9.34 40.03
C TYR A 193 39.72 -8.28 38.94
N THR A 194 40.45 -8.48 37.84
CA THR A 194 40.36 -7.61 36.66
C THR A 194 39.90 -8.43 35.46
N LEU A 195 38.89 -7.96 34.79
CA LEU A 195 38.34 -8.55 33.54
C LEU A 195 38.83 -7.74 32.36
N TYR A 196 39.31 -8.40 31.30
CA TYR A 196 39.73 -7.77 30.06
C TYR A 196 38.92 -8.33 28.89
N LEU A 197 38.43 -7.39 28.04
CA LEU A 197 37.81 -7.75 26.76
C LEU A 197 38.55 -6.98 25.65
N ARG A 198 38.79 -7.67 24.54
CA ARG A 198 39.20 -7.10 23.27
C ARG A 198 38.00 -7.12 22.34
N VAL A 199 37.57 -5.96 21.83
CA VAL A 199 36.34 -5.81 21.09
C VAL A 199 36.59 -5.07 19.79
N GLN A 200 36.08 -5.60 18.67
CA GLN A 200 36.07 -4.96 17.36
C GLN A 200 34.65 -4.94 16.82
N SER A 201 34.24 -3.81 16.23
CA SER A 201 32.95 -3.67 15.59
C SER A 201 33.07 -2.99 14.23
N SER A 202 32.41 -3.52 13.20
CA SER A 202 32.37 -2.93 11.87
C SER A 202 31.39 -1.75 11.78
N ILE A 203 30.41 -1.69 12.69
CA ILE A 203 29.37 -0.68 12.72
C ILE A 203 29.33 -0.02 14.09
N PRO A 204 28.86 1.25 14.20
CA PRO A 204 28.74 1.92 15.46
C PRO A 204 27.81 1.15 16.40
N GLN A 205 28.36 0.65 17.52
CA GLN A 205 27.60 -0.18 18.45
C GLN A 205 27.92 0.20 19.91
N TYR A 206 26.95 -0.02 20.76
CA TYR A 206 27.13 0.08 22.19
C TYR A 206 27.95 -1.07 22.74
N MET A 207 28.90 -0.75 23.57
CA MET A 207 29.79 -1.74 24.17
C MET A 207 29.76 -1.73 25.69
N THR A 208 28.87 -0.97 26.34
CA THR A 208 28.80 -0.95 27.82
C THR A 208 28.33 -2.30 28.34
N PRO A 209 29.20 -3.08 28.96
CA PRO A 209 28.84 -4.41 29.45
C PRO A 209 27.81 -4.32 30.58
N THR A 210 27.06 -5.41 30.74
CA THR A 210 26.18 -5.63 31.89
C THR A 210 26.65 -6.87 32.63
N LEU A 211 26.78 -6.77 33.92
CA LEU A 211 27.12 -7.89 34.80
C LEU A 211 25.83 -8.41 35.44
N TRP A 212 25.63 -9.71 35.37
CA TRP A 212 24.42 -10.39 35.81
C TRP A 212 24.72 -11.44 36.85
N ASP A 213 23.79 -11.60 37.82
CA ASP A 213 23.61 -12.89 38.46
C ASP A 213 23.08 -13.92 37.45
N ALA A 214 23.52 -15.17 37.52
CA ALA A 214 23.18 -16.17 36.51
C ALA A 214 21.67 -16.46 36.45
N ASP A 215 21.00 -16.51 37.59
CA ASP A 215 19.56 -16.81 37.66
C ASP A 215 18.72 -15.65 37.10
N ASP A 216 19.06 -14.42 37.49
CA ASP A 216 18.40 -13.21 37.00
C ASP A 216 18.59 -13.01 35.48
N TYR A 217 19.76 -13.37 34.95
CA TYR A 217 20.02 -13.38 33.51
C TYR A 217 19.06 -14.32 32.77
N HIS A 218 18.94 -15.55 33.23
CA HIS A 218 18.09 -16.55 32.59
C HIS A 218 16.63 -16.13 32.59
N LEU A 219 16.14 -15.55 33.67
CA LEU A 219 14.76 -15.03 33.73
C LEU A 219 14.54 -13.85 32.76
N SER A 220 15.47 -12.90 32.72
CA SER A 220 15.42 -11.76 31.78
C SER A 220 15.39 -12.23 30.31
N ARG A 221 16.25 -13.21 29.95
CA ARG A 221 16.29 -13.77 28.60
C ARG A 221 15.02 -14.53 28.22
N GLN A 222 14.38 -15.21 29.16
CA GLN A 222 13.12 -15.90 28.92
C GLN A 222 12.00 -14.92 28.54
N HIS A 223 11.90 -13.78 29.23
CA HIS A 223 10.93 -12.73 28.87
C HIS A 223 11.20 -12.14 27.49
N GLN A 224 12.46 -11.85 27.16
CA GLN A 224 12.83 -11.32 25.85
C GLN A 224 12.50 -12.31 24.73
N ARG A 225 12.85 -13.59 24.89
CA ARG A 225 12.55 -14.64 23.87
C ARG A 225 11.05 -14.83 23.65
N LEU A 226 10.25 -14.72 24.72
CA LEU A 226 8.78 -14.77 24.57
C LEU A 226 8.27 -13.58 23.76
N PHE A 227 8.76 -12.39 24.04
CA PHE A 227 8.42 -11.18 23.29
C PHE A 227 8.81 -11.31 21.82
N ASP A 228 10.06 -11.69 21.53
CA ASP A 228 10.55 -11.91 20.16
C ASP A 228 9.70 -12.94 19.42
N GLY A 229 9.33 -14.05 20.09
CA GLY A 229 8.47 -15.09 19.55
C GLY A 229 7.09 -14.56 19.15
N VAL A 230 6.49 -13.68 19.94
CA VAL A 230 5.21 -13.02 19.62
C VAL A 230 5.37 -12.12 18.38
N ILE A 231 6.42 -11.30 18.31
CA ILE A 231 6.73 -10.42 17.18
C ILE A 231 6.86 -11.25 15.88
N TYR A 232 7.70 -12.28 15.89
CA TYR A 232 7.90 -13.13 14.71
C TYR A 232 6.64 -13.92 14.33
N GLY A 233 5.88 -14.38 15.31
CA GLY A 233 4.60 -15.05 15.09
C GLY A 233 3.59 -14.13 14.40
N MET A 234 3.51 -12.87 14.80
CA MET A 234 2.64 -11.86 14.16
C MET A 234 3.08 -11.59 12.72
N LEU A 235 4.38 -11.38 12.45
CA LEU A 235 4.89 -11.14 11.10
C LEU A 235 4.67 -12.37 10.19
N LEU A 236 4.89 -13.58 10.69
CA LEU A 236 4.65 -14.81 9.93
C LEU A 236 3.17 -15.00 9.60
N THR A 237 2.28 -14.74 10.56
CA THR A 237 0.82 -14.79 10.34
C THR A 237 0.40 -13.79 9.27
N LEU A 238 0.94 -12.57 9.33
CA LEU A 238 0.67 -11.54 8.33
C LEU A 238 1.17 -11.95 6.94
N LEU A 239 2.38 -12.51 6.86
CA LEU A 239 2.96 -13.01 5.62
C LEU A 239 2.09 -14.12 5.01
N ALA A 240 1.67 -15.09 5.81
CA ALA A 240 0.79 -16.18 5.36
C ALA A 240 -0.57 -15.66 4.87
N ALA A 241 -1.17 -14.71 5.60
CA ALA A 241 -2.43 -14.08 5.22
C ALA A 241 -2.30 -13.32 3.88
N MET A 242 -1.19 -12.57 3.69
CA MET A 242 -0.96 -11.84 2.44
C MET A 242 -0.70 -12.77 1.26
N LEU A 243 0.00 -13.86 1.47
CA LEU A 243 0.21 -14.87 0.44
C LEU A 243 -1.11 -15.54 0.03
N ALA A 244 -1.95 -15.92 1.00
CA ALA A 244 -3.28 -16.49 0.72
C ALA A 244 -4.15 -15.48 -0.07
N LEU A 245 -4.13 -14.21 0.33
CA LEU A 245 -4.88 -13.16 -0.35
C LEU A 245 -4.33 -12.88 -1.77
N TYR A 246 -3.01 -12.94 -1.96
CA TYR A 246 -2.39 -12.85 -3.28
C TYR A 246 -2.81 -14.00 -4.19
N LEU A 247 -2.84 -15.24 -3.69
CA LEU A 247 -3.29 -16.40 -4.47
C LEU A 247 -4.76 -16.28 -4.92
N ALA A 248 -5.60 -15.66 -4.09
CA ALA A 248 -7.00 -15.40 -4.40
C ALA A 248 -7.22 -14.22 -5.37
N LEU A 249 -6.55 -13.10 -5.16
CA LEU A 249 -6.81 -11.84 -5.89
C LEU A 249 -5.82 -11.55 -7.02
N ARG A 250 -4.65 -12.19 -7.00
CA ARG A 250 -3.55 -11.98 -7.97
C ARG A 250 -3.09 -10.53 -8.10
N ASP A 251 -3.31 -9.71 -7.07
CA ASP A 251 -2.84 -8.32 -7.04
C ASP A 251 -1.34 -8.27 -6.64
N PRO A 252 -0.43 -7.77 -7.50
CA PRO A 252 1.00 -7.73 -7.22
C PRO A 252 1.39 -6.86 -6.02
N VAL A 253 0.51 -5.95 -5.58
CA VAL A 253 0.73 -5.13 -4.38
C VAL A 253 0.71 -5.97 -3.12
N LEU A 254 -0.11 -7.03 -3.07
CA LEU A 254 -0.14 -8.01 -1.97
C LEU A 254 1.17 -8.78 -1.88
N LEU A 255 1.72 -9.16 -3.03
CA LEU A 255 3.02 -9.84 -3.10
C LEU A 255 4.17 -8.92 -2.64
N ALA A 256 4.17 -7.65 -3.08
CA ALA A 256 5.15 -6.66 -2.65
C ALA A 256 5.11 -6.44 -1.13
N PHE A 257 3.91 -6.38 -0.54
CA PHE A 257 3.73 -6.30 0.91
C PHE A 257 4.21 -7.57 1.62
N GLY A 258 3.96 -8.75 1.04
CA GLY A 258 4.49 -10.01 1.55
C GLY A 258 6.03 -10.02 1.60
N PHE A 259 6.71 -9.62 0.53
CA PHE A 259 8.18 -9.47 0.52
C PHE A 259 8.67 -8.44 1.53
N MET A 260 8.00 -7.29 1.65
CA MET A 260 8.32 -6.28 2.66
C MET A 260 8.27 -6.87 4.08
N THR A 261 7.22 -7.61 4.40
CA THR A 261 7.04 -8.26 5.71
C THR A 261 8.08 -9.37 5.95
N ALA A 262 8.36 -10.19 4.93
CA ALA A 262 9.35 -11.27 5.01
C ALA A 262 10.77 -10.73 5.26
N PHE A 263 11.19 -9.72 4.48
CA PHE A 263 12.52 -9.13 4.64
C PHE A 263 12.64 -8.28 5.91
N ALA A 264 11.56 -7.65 6.38
CA ALA A 264 11.52 -7.04 7.71
C ALA A 264 11.77 -8.07 8.81
N GLY A 265 11.07 -9.20 8.77
CA GLY A 265 11.26 -10.31 9.71
C GLY A 265 12.69 -10.87 9.68
N LEU A 266 13.25 -11.10 8.50
CA LEU A 266 14.65 -11.55 8.34
C LEU A 266 15.66 -10.53 8.85
N SER A 267 15.40 -9.22 8.66
CA SER A 267 16.23 -8.16 9.21
C SER A 267 16.21 -8.18 10.76
N LEU A 268 15.02 -8.29 11.36
CA LEU A 268 14.88 -8.39 12.81
C LEU A 268 15.54 -9.65 13.37
N LEU A 269 15.35 -10.82 12.71
CA LEU A 269 16.04 -12.06 13.09
C LEU A 269 17.58 -11.91 13.06
N SER A 270 18.09 -11.15 12.07
CA SER A 270 19.54 -10.86 12.00
C SER A 270 19.97 -9.92 13.12
N PHE A 271 19.27 -8.78 13.31
CA PHE A 271 19.60 -7.79 14.33
C PHE A 271 19.55 -8.35 15.76
N ASN A 272 18.61 -9.25 16.03
CA ASN A 272 18.46 -9.87 17.35
C ASN A 272 19.38 -11.10 17.53
N GLY A 273 20.13 -11.51 16.50
CA GLY A 273 21.04 -12.65 16.56
C GLY A 273 20.39 -14.02 16.39
N HIS A 274 19.06 -14.09 16.29
CA HIS A 274 18.34 -15.36 16.09
C HIS A 274 18.62 -15.99 14.72
N ALA A 275 18.87 -15.19 13.70
CA ALA A 275 19.27 -15.70 12.40
C ALA A 275 20.60 -16.47 12.46
N ALA A 276 21.56 -15.95 13.21
CA ALA A 276 22.82 -16.64 13.48
C ALA A 276 22.62 -17.94 14.26
N GLN A 277 21.66 -17.99 15.16
CA GLN A 277 21.37 -19.14 15.99
C GLN A 277 20.64 -20.26 15.24
N TYR A 278 19.64 -19.92 14.42
CA TYR A 278 18.69 -20.90 13.86
C TYR A 278 18.81 -21.11 12.35
N LEU A 279 19.22 -20.07 11.57
CA LEU A 279 19.20 -20.17 10.11
C LEU A 279 20.56 -20.56 9.53
N TRP A 280 21.67 -20.00 10.05
CA TRP A 280 23.02 -20.24 9.53
C TRP A 280 24.09 -20.33 10.62
N PRO A 281 23.94 -21.21 11.65
CA PRO A 281 24.83 -21.25 12.81
C PRO A 281 26.29 -21.59 12.49
N ALA A 282 26.52 -22.32 11.40
CA ALA A 282 27.85 -22.74 10.99
C ALA A 282 28.48 -21.87 9.90
N ASN A 283 27.78 -20.81 9.44
CA ASN A 283 28.25 -20.00 8.32
C ASN A 283 28.52 -18.55 8.72
N PRO A 284 29.77 -18.19 9.08
CA PRO A 284 30.14 -16.83 9.49
C PRO A 284 29.88 -15.77 8.43
N TRP A 285 29.97 -16.13 7.13
CA TRP A 285 29.67 -15.19 6.05
C TRP A 285 28.22 -14.67 6.14
N TRP A 286 27.26 -15.59 6.29
CA TRP A 286 25.86 -15.19 6.46
C TRP A 286 25.61 -14.48 7.81
N ILE A 287 26.31 -14.89 8.87
CA ILE A 287 26.21 -14.23 10.19
C ILE A 287 26.59 -12.74 10.06
N GLU A 288 27.70 -12.42 9.38
CA GLU A 288 28.17 -11.03 9.21
C GLU A 288 27.33 -10.26 8.16
N HIS A 289 27.06 -10.85 6.98
CA HIS A 289 26.50 -10.13 5.84
C HIS A 289 24.98 -9.94 5.92
N SER A 290 24.26 -10.78 6.66
CA SER A 290 22.81 -10.69 6.81
C SER A 290 22.35 -9.36 7.40
N TYR A 291 23.17 -8.72 8.23
CA TYR A 291 22.92 -7.40 8.81
C TYR A 291 22.79 -6.26 7.80
N VAL A 292 23.30 -6.43 6.60
CA VAL A 292 23.24 -5.40 5.54
C VAL A 292 22.39 -5.86 4.36
N ILE A 293 22.37 -7.15 4.06
CA ILE A 293 21.64 -7.74 2.93
C ILE A 293 20.13 -7.62 3.13
N PHE A 294 19.60 -8.09 4.27
CA PHE A 294 18.15 -8.09 4.49
C PHE A 294 17.55 -6.70 4.66
N PRO A 295 18.18 -5.74 5.34
CA PRO A 295 17.71 -4.36 5.34
C PRO A 295 17.66 -3.73 3.94
N ALA A 296 18.65 -4.00 3.06
CA ALA A 296 18.61 -3.52 1.68
C ALA A 296 17.41 -4.09 0.90
N LEU A 297 17.16 -5.40 1.04
CA LEU A 297 15.99 -6.07 0.45
C LEU A 297 14.67 -5.55 1.02
N TRP A 298 14.60 -5.31 2.33
CA TRP A 298 13.44 -4.73 2.98
C TRP A 298 13.12 -3.34 2.45
N LEU A 299 14.12 -2.45 2.35
CA LEU A 299 13.95 -1.10 1.80
C LEU A 299 13.51 -1.14 0.33
N ALA A 300 14.09 -2.02 -0.49
CA ALA A 300 13.67 -2.22 -1.87
C ALA A 300 12.20 -2.68 -1.96
N ALA A 301 11.79 -3.61 -1.08
CA ALA A 301 10.41 -4.08 -1.00
C ALA A 301 9.45 -2.98 -0.52
N CYS A 302 9.86 -2.10 0.41
CA CYS A 302 9.11 -0.92 0.80
C CYS A 302 8.83 0.02 -0.38
N ALA A 303 9.84 0.26 -1.23
CA ALA A 303 9.68 1.08 -2.43
C ALA A 303 8.75 0.41 -3.47
N ALA A 304 8.89 -0.89 -3.67
CA ALA A 304 8.03 -1.66 -4.56
C ALA A 304 6.57 -1.66 -4.08
N PHE A 305 6.35 -1.84 -2.78
CA PHE A 305 5.04 -1.74 -2.16
C PHE A 305 4.44 -0.33 -2.33
N ALA A 306 5.22 0.71 -2.01
CA ALA A 306 4.78 2.10 -2.17
C ALA A 306 4.37 2.42 -3.61
N ARG A 307 5.17 1.97 -4.59
CA ARG A 307 4.92 2.16 -6.03
C ARG A 307 3.57 1.58 -6.46
N GLY A 308 3.27 0.36 -6.02
CA GLY A 308 1.99 -0.31 -6.31
C GLY A 308 0.81 0.26 -5.51
N PHE A 309 1.02 0.47 -4.20
CA PHE A 309 -0.03 0.92 -3.29
C PHE A 309 -0.49 2.36 -3.59
N LEU A 310 0.46 3.30 -3.79
CA LEU A 310 0.16 4.70 -4.07
C LEU A 310 -0.25 4.96 -5.53
N ASN A 311 -0.37 3.89 -6.34
CA ASN A 311 -0.84 3.95 -7.72
C ASN A 311 -0.03 4.93 -8.60
N SER A 312 1.28 5.02 -8.35
CA SER A 312 2.20 5.91 -9.07
C SER A 312 2.68 5.32 -10.40
N HIS A 313 2.62 3.99 -10.53
CA HIS A 313 3.08 3.27 -11.72
C HIS A 313 2.34 3.73 -12.99
N GLY A 314 3.10 4.21 -13.97
CA GLY A 314 2.58 4.65 -15.26
C GLY A 314 1.77 5.96 -15.26
N LYS A 315 1.40 6.50 -14.09
CA LYS A 315 0.59 7.73 -13.98
C LYS A 315 1.43 8.98 -13.68
N GLU A 316 2.47 8.84 -12.86
CA GLU A 316 3.35 9.94 -12.47
C GLU A 316 4.81 9.59 -12.74
N ARG A 317 5.28 9.82 -13.96
CA ARG A 317 6.62 9.43 -14.43
C ARG A 317 7.77 9.89 -13.50
N ARG A 318 7.64 11.08 -12.88
CA ARG A 318 8.66 11.60 -11.94
C ARG A 318 8.73 10.81 -10.64
N ILE A 319 7.58 10.47 -10.06
CA ILE A 319 7.49 9.68 -8.82
C ILE A 319 7.95 8.26 -9.09
N ASP A 320 7.50 7.68 -10.20
CA ASP A 320 7.89 6.33 -10.60
C ASP A 320 9.40 6.21 -10.84
N GLY A 321 10.00 7.20 -11.52
CA GLY A 321 11.44 7.28 -11.72
C GLY A 321 12.23 7.43 -10.42
N PHE A 322 11.72 8.24 -9.47
CA PHE A 322 12.32 8.35 -8.14
C PHE A 322 12.30 7.01 -7.39
N LEU A 323 11.16 6.32 -7.37
CA LEU A 323 11.04 5.02 -6.69
C LEU A 323 11.92 3.93 -7.32
N LEU A 324 12.08 3.95 -8.64
CA LEU A 324 13.03 3.07 -9.32
C LEU A 324 14.48 3.41 -8.96
N GLY A 325 14.85 4.68 -8.93
CA GLY A 325 16.18 5.13 -8.46
C GLY A 325 16.45 4.68 -7.02
N PHE A 326 15.44 4.74 -6.15
CA PHE A 326 15.53 4.23 -4.79
C PHE A 326 15.80 2.71 -4.75
N VAL A 327 15.11 1.92 -5.56
CA VAL A 327 15.36 0.47 -5.68
C VAL A 327 16.79 0.20 -6.21
N CYS A 328 17.29 1.01 -7.16
CA CYS A 328 18.67 0.90 -7.64
C CYS A 328 19.71 1.18 -6.54
N LEU A 329 19.46 2.18 -5.67
CA LEU A 329 20.34 2.43 -4.52
C LEU A 329 20.33 1.27 -3.52
N CYS A 330 19.16 0.67 -3.26
CA CYS A 330 19.07 -0.56 -2.46
C CYS A 330 19.85 -1.72 -3.12
N GLY A 331 19.75 -1.85 -4.45
CA GLY A 331 20.54 -2.82 -5.22
C GLY A 331 22.05 -2.59 -5.11
N LEU A 332 22.49 -1.34 -5.09
CA LEU A 332 23.89 -0.99 -4.85
C LEU A 332 24.32 -1.35 -3.41
N ALA A 333 23.49 -1.07 -2.41
CA ALA A 333 23.77 -1.46 -1.03
C ALA A 333 23.88 -2.98 -0.88
N LEU A 334 22.99 -3.72 -1.54
CA LEU A 334 23.02 -5.18 -1.60
C LEU A 334 24.33 -5.67 -2.24
N LEU A 335 24.73 -5.11 -3.37
CA LEU A 335 25.96 -5.46 -4.06
C LEU A 335 27.19 -5.21 -3.19
N LEU A 336 27.28 -4.03 -2.56
CA LEU A 336 28.35 -3.70 -1.62
C LEU A 336 28.39 -4.68 -0.45
N GLY A 337 27.22 -5.03 0.09
CA GLY A 337 27.12 -6.04 1.15
C GLY A 337 27.66 -7.40 0.74
N VAL A 338 27.24 -7.91 -0.42
CA VAL A 338 27.70 -9.21 -0.95
C VAL A 338 29.21 -9.21 -1.24
N LEU A 339 29.76 -8.09 -1.72
CA LEU A 339 31.19 -7.94 -1.99
C LEU A 339 32.06 -7.75 -0.73
N GLY A 340 31.46 -7.78 0.47
CA GLY A 340 32.18 -7.64 1.74
C GLY A 340 32.42 -6.20 2.20
N HIS A 341 31.93 -5.20 1.47
CA HIS A 341 31.99 -3.79 1.88
C HIS A 341 30.86 -3.42 2.86
N THR A 342 30.74 -4.18 3.94
CA THR A 342 29.60 -4.13 4.88
C THR A 342 29.39 -2.75 5.50
N VAL A 343 30.48 -2.01 5.82
CA VAL A 343 30.42 -0.65 6.37
C VAL A 343 29.75 0.33 5.41
N TRP A 344 30.18 0.32 4.14
CA TRP A 344 29.59 1.19 3.12
C TRP A 344 28.16 0.80 2.78
N ALA A 345 27.86 -0.50 2.75
CA ALA A 345 26.50 -1.01 2.57
C ALA A 345 25.59 -0.54 3.70
N GLN A 346 26.06 -0.58 4.96
CA GLN A 346 25.31 -0.12 6.13
C GLN A 346 25.01 1.38 6.06
N HIS A 347 26.01 2.23 5.80
CA HIS A 347 25.79 3.67 5.66
C HIS A 347 24.85 4.01 4.51
N LEU A 348 24.94 3.29 3.39
CA LEU A 348 24.01 3.48 2.28
C LEU A 348 22.58 3.06 2.67
N ASN A 349 22.40 1.93 3.36
CA ASN A 349 21.10 1.51 3.88
C ASN A 349 20.49 2.56 4.82
N GLU A 350 21.27 3.11 5.74
CA GLU A 350 20.82 4.15 6.67
C GLU A 350 20.40 5.43 5.93
N ALA A 351 21.22 5.90 4.99
CA ALA A 351 20.90 7.07 4.18
C ALA A 351 19.62 6.86 3.35
N VAL A 352 19.52 5.70 2.70
CA VAL A 352 18.34 5.32 1.91
C VAL A 352 17.10 5.17 2.79
N ALA A 353 17.23 4.59 3.98
CA ALA A 353 16.12 4.46 4.93
C ALA A 353 15.56 5.83 5.34
N VAL A 354 16.42 6.77 5.73
CA VAL A 354 16.01 8.10 6.19
C VAL A 354 15.41 8.91 5.05
N VAL A 355 16.17 9.07 3.95
CA VAL A 355 15.71 9.88 2.80
C VAL A 355 14.47 9.27 2.16
N GLY A 356 14.46 7.94 2.00
CA GLY A 356 13.35 7.21 1.43
C GLY A 356 12.08 7.33 2.24
N SER A 357 12.17 7.18 3.56
CA SER A 357 11.02 7.30 4.44
C SER A 357 10.38 8.69 4.37
N VAL A 358 11.19 9.76 4.36
CA VAL A 358 10.71 11.14 4.18
C VAL A 358 10.01 11.30 2.83
N CYS A 359 10.67 10.86 1.76
CA CYS A 359 10.12 10.98 0.40
C CYS A 359 8.82 10.17 0.23
N LEU A 360 8.76 8.94 0.75
CA LEU A 360 7.56 8.10 0.70
C LEU A 360 6.40 8.74 1.47
N THR A 361 6.68 9.36 2.62
CA THR A 361 5.68 10.10 3.41
C THR A 361 5.15 11.29 2.63
N LEU A 362 6.02 12.07 1.97
CA LEU A 362 5.63 13.20 1.13
C LEU A 362 4.82 12.76 -0.10
N ILE A 363 5.21 11.67 -0.74
CA ILE A 363 4.46 11.09 -1.86
C ILE A 363 3.07 10.65 -1.41
N ALA A 364 2.95 9.98 -0.26
CA ALA A 364 1.68 9.56 0.29
C ALA A 364 0.77 10.75 0.64
N ALA A 365 1.32 11.81 1.26
CA ALA A 365 0.61 13.04 1.55
C ALA A 365 0.07 13.71 0.26
N ARG A 366 0.91 13.79 -0.78
CA ARG A 366 0.52 14.33 -2.10
C ARG A 366 -0.60 13.50 -2.75
N GLN A 367 -0.52 12.16 -2.70
CA GLN A 367 -1.56 11.29 -3.27
C GLN A 367 -2.88 11.42 -2.51
N TRP A 368 -2.83 11.57 -1.19
CA TRP A 368 -4.02 11.84 -0.38
C TRP A 368 -4.68 13.18 -0.76
N GLN A 369 -3.88 14.25 -0.91
CA GLN A 369 -4.36 15.56 -1.37
C GLN A 369 -5.02 15.52 -2.76
N ARG A 370 -4.58 14.62 -3.63
CA ARG A 370 -5.17 14.38 -4.96
C ARG A 370 -6.44 13.50 -4.95
N GLY A 371 -6.95 13.19 -3.77
CA GLY A 371 -8.19 12.43 -3.60
C GLY A 371 -8.03 10.91 -3.50
N TYR A 372 -6.80 10.39 -3.53
CA TYR A 372 -6.56 8.97 -3.29
C TYR A 372 -6.68 8.65 -1.80
N ARG A 373 -7.91 8.38 -1.35
CA ARG A 373 -8.24 8.17 0.07
C ARG A 373 -7.41 7.09 0.78
N PRO A 374 -7.01 5.96 0.16
CA PRO A 374 -6.19 4.96 0.83
C PRO A 374 -4.82 5.48 1.28
N ALA A 375 -4.26 6.51 0.62
CA ALA A 375 -2.95 7.07 0.97
C ALA A 375 -2.85 7.62 2.40
N ARG A 376 -3.95 7.99 3.05
CA ARG A 376 -3.98 8.43 4.46
C ARG A 376 -3.51 7.33 5.42
N TRP A 377 -3.86 6.08 5.13
CA TRP A 377 -3.44 4.93 5.92
C TRP A 377 -1.95 4.63 5.70
N TYR A 378 -1.47 4.80 4.45
CA TYR A 378 -0.05 4.70 4.17
C TYR A 378 0.76 5.75 4.95
N LEU A 379 0.27 7.00 4.96
CA LEU A 379 0.87 8.09 5.72
C LEU A 379 0.95 7.75 7.22
N ALA A 380 -0.15 7.27 7.81
CA ALA A 380 -0.17 6.87 9.22
C ALA A 380 0.85 5.75 9.51
N GLY A 381 0.91 4.71 8.65
CA GLY A 381 1.86 3.61 8.82
C GLY A 381 3.31 4.02 8.63
N SER A 382 3.61 4.95 7.72
CA SER A 382 4.97 5.41 7.47
C SER A 382 5.58 6.24 8.61
N LEU A 383 4.75 6.83 9.48
CA LEU A 383 5.23 7.59 10.64
C LEU A 383 5.72 6.69 11.80
N LEU A 384 5.23 5.46 11.90
CA LEU A 384 5.56 4.55 13.01
C LEU A 384 7.06 4.19 13.08
N PRO A 385 7.75 3.82 12.00
CA PRO A 385 9.18 3.59 12.04
C PRO A 385 10.00 4.82 12.40
N PHE A 386 9.55 6.04 12.03
CA PHE A 386 10.21 7.27 12.44
C PHE A 386 10.20 7.47 13.95
N MET A 387 9.06 7.21 14.58
CA MET A 387 8.97 7.27 16.05
C MET A 387 9.89 6.24 16.68
N ALA A 388 9.91 5.01 16.14
CA ALA A 388 10.79 3.94 16.61
C ALA A 388 12.28 4.30 16.46
N VAL A 389 12.68 4.82 15.32
CA VAL A 389 14.08 5.31 15.12
C VAL A 389 14.40 6.46 16.07
N GLY A 390 13.46 7.38 16.29
CA GLY A 390 13.63 8.47 17.25
C GLY A 390 13.88 7.99 18.68
N THR A 391 13.17 6.95 19.13
CA THR A 391 13.41 6.36 20.45
C THR A 391 14.77 5.65 20.55
N VAL A 392 15.15 4.90 19.50
CA VAL A 392 16.49 4.27 19.44
C VAL A 392 17.59 5.33 19.50
N VAL A 393 17.43 6.43 18.77
CA VAL A 393 18.38 7.56 18.83
C VAL A 393 18.42 8.17 20.22
N ALA A 394 17.28 8.42 20.86
CA ALA A 394 17.22 9.01 22.22
C ALA A 394 17.92 8.13 23.25
N VAL A 395 17.70 6.82 23.22
CA VAL A 395 18.41 5.85 24.05
C VAL A 395 19.90 5.86 23.73
N ASN A 396 20.23 5.85 22.46
CA ASN A 396 21.61 5.83 21.99
C ASN A 396 22.40 7.11 22.35
N TRP A 397 21.76 8.22 22.54
CA TRP A 397 22.39 9.47 22.94
C TRP A 397 22.38 9.68 24.47
N GLY A 398 21.83 8.71 25.22
CA GLY A 398 21.73 8.80 26.68
C GLY A 398 20.66 9.81 27.13
N TRP A 399 19.73 10.21 26.24
CA TRP A 399 18.64 11.14 26.60
C TRP A 399 17.51 10.43 27.36
N SER A 400 17.50 9.11 27.36
CA SER A 400 16.50 8.30 28.05
C SER A 400 17.14 7.02 28.59
N GLU A 401 16.58 6.50 29.69
CA GLU A 401 16.98 5.21 30.25
C GLU A 401 16.62 4.06 29.30
N GLN A 402 17.35 2.94 29.42
CA GLN A 402 17.08 1.73 28.62
C GLN A 402 15.87 0.99 29.18
N LEU A 403 14.68 1.56 28.99
CA LEU A 403 13.44 0.87 29.29
C LEU A 403 13.15 -0.20 28.24
N PHE A 404 12.57 -1.32 28.66
CA PHE A 404 12.22 -2.45 27.80
C PHE A 404 11.49 -2.02 26.51
N TRP A 405 10.51 -1.14 26.61
CA TRP A 405 9.72 -0.65 25.47
C TRP A 405 10.51 0.22 24.50
N LEU A 406 11.44 1.01 25.01
CA LEU A 406 12.30 1.86 24.16
C LEU A 406 13.33 1.01 23.42
N TYR A 407 13.88 -0.01 24.08
CA TYR A 407 14.81 -0.96 23.47
C TYR A 407 14.17 -1.73 22.31
N ASN A 408 12.95 -2.22 22.50
CA ASN A 408 12.20 -2.99 21.51
C ASN A 408 11.33 -2.11 20.57
N SER A 409 11.51 -0.80 20.57
CA SER A 409 10.67 0.15 19.81
C SER A 409 10.69 -0.09 18.30
N LEU A 410 11.83 -0.52 17.74
CA LEU A 410 11.95 -0.82 16.30
C LEU A 410 11.06 -2.01 15.91
N GLU A 411 11.06 -3.07 16.69
CA GLU A 411 10.25 -4.26 16.46
C GLU A 411 8.77 -3.95 16.57
N ILE A 412 8.39 -3.25 17.64
CA ILE A 412 7.01 -2.77 17.85
C ILE A 412 6.58 -1.88 16.68
N GLY A 413 7.46 -0.96 16.26
CA GLY A 413 7.20 -0.05 15.14
C GLY A 413 6.98 -0.77 13.81
N ILE A 414 7.78 -1.79 13.50
CA ILE A 414 7.66 -2.60 12.29
C ILE A 414 6.35 -3.41 12.29
N VAL A 415 6.00 -4.04 13.41
CA VAL A 415 4.73 -4.79 13.52
C VAL A 415 3.54 -3.85 13.41
N ALA A 416 3.55 -2.73 14.14
CA ALA A 416 2.49 -1.74 14.08
C ALA A 416 2.32 -1.16 12.66
N GLN A 417 3.42 -0.81 11.98
CA GLN A 417 3.41 -0.41 10.57
C GLN A 417 2.77 -1.48 9.68
N SER A 418 3.18 -2.73 9.86
CA SER A 418 2.67 -3.84 9.05
C SER A 418 1.18 -4.05 9.23
N LEU A 419 0.66 -3.93 10.46
CA LEU A 419 -0.78 -3.99 10.75
C LEU A 419 -1.55 -2.83 10.12
N VAL A 420 -1.02 -1.61 10.21
CA VAL A 420 -1.63 -0.43 9.57
C VAL A 420 -1.63 -0.58 8.05
N PHE A 421 -0.56 -1.11 7.45
CA PHE A 421 -0.50 -1.35 6.01
C PHE A 421 -1.44 -2.48 5.57
N ALA A 422 -1.66 -3.51 6.37
CA ALA A 422 -2.67 -4.52 6.10
C ALA A 422 -4.08 -3.93 6.09
N ALA A 423 -4.39 -3.04 7.06
CA ALA A 423 -5.64 -2.28 7.06
C ALA A 423 -5.75 -1.33 5.86
N ALA A 424 -4.65 -0.66 5.49
CA ALA A 424 -4.56 0.19 4.31
C ALA A 424 -4.86 -0.58 3.02
N LEU A 425 -4.32 -1.79 2.91
CA LEU A 425 -4.54 -2.67 1.77
C LEU A 425 -6.01 -3.08 1.63
N SER A 426 -6.65 -3.42 2.75
CA SER A 426 -8.09 -3.71 2.81
C SER A 426 -8.93 -2.48 2.38
N ALA A 427 -8.53 -1.28 2.80
CA ALA A 427 -9.18 -0.04 2.37
C ALA A 427 -8.98 0.23 0.86
N ARG A 428 -7.79 -0.07 0.31
CA ARG A 428 -7.49 0.04 -1.12
C ARG A 428 -8.34 -0.92 -1.94
N ILE A 429 -8.45 -2.18 -1.53
CA ILE A 429 -9.25 -3.18 -2.24
C ILE A 429 -10.72 -2.72 -2.31
N ARG A 430 -11.31 -2.31 -1.17
CA ARG A 430 -12.68 -1.78 -1.15
C ARG A 430 -12.85 -0.55 -2.05
N PHE A 431 -11.90 0.36 -2.04
CA PHE A 431 -11.94 1.57 -2.89
C PHE A 431 -11.93 1.23 -4.38
N VAL A 432 -11.06 0.30 -4.82
CA VAL A 432 -10.99 -0.15 -6.22
C VAL A 432 -12.27 -0.88 -6.63
N GLN A 433 -12.81 -1.74 -5.78
CA GLN A 433 -14.07 -2.44 -6.03
C GLN A 433 -15.23 -1.46 -6.21
N GLN A 434 -15.35 -0.46 -5.34
CA GLN A 434 -16.38 0.58 -5.45
C GLN A 434 -16.26 1.38 -6.76
N GLN A 435 -15.04 1.74 -7.16
CA GLN A 435 -14.82 2.42 -8.45
C GLN A 435 -15.24 1.56 -9.64
N ASN A 436 -14.89 0.28 -9.64
CA ASN A 436 -15.26 -0.63 -10.73
C ASN A 436 -16.78 -0.78 -10.84
N THR A 437 -17.47 -0.99 -9.71
CA THR A 437 -18.94 -1.08 -9.70
C THR A 437 -19.59 0.21 -10.23
N GLN A 438 -19.07 1.38 -9.83
CA GLN A 438 -19.58 2.67 -10.35
C GLN A 438 -19.34 2.82 -11.86
N LEU A 439 -18.18 2.39 -12.37
CA LEU A 439 -17.87 2.43 -13.80
C LEU A 439 -18.79 1.48 -14.60
N GLU A 440 -19.04 0.27 -14.10
CA GLU A 440 -19.97 -0.69 -14.70
C GLU A 440 -21.39 -0.13 -14.76
N GLN A 441 -21.90 0.42 -13.64
CA GLN A 441 -23.24 1.05 -13.61
C GLN A 441 -23.34 2.21 -14.58
N ARG A 442 -22.27 3.04 -14.67
CA ARG A 442 -22.23 4.16 -15.61
C ARG A 442 -22.20 3.71 -17.05
N SER A 443 -21.43 2.66 -17.35
CA SER A 443 -21.38 2.05 -18.68
C SER A 443 -22.74 1.49 -19.10
N LEU A 444 -23.42 0.74 -18.22
CA LEU A 444 -24.76 0.22 -18.45
C LEU A 444 -25.79 1.34 -18.67
N HIS A 445 -25.69 2.41 -17.86
CA HIS A 445 -26.59 3.57 -18.01
C HIS A 445 -26.38 4.27 -19.37
N LEU A 446 -25.13 4.48 -19.79
CA LEU A 446 -24.81 5.09 -21.07
C LEU A 446 -25.25 4.20 -22.25
N ALA A 447 -25.04 2.89 -22.16
CA ALA A 447 -25.51 1.95 -23.17
C ALA A 447 -27.04 2.00 -23.31
N LYS A 448 -27.79 2.01 -22.21
CA LYS A 448 -29.24 2.14 -22.22
C LYS A 448 -29.69 3.49 -22.79
N ALA A 449 -29.04 4.59 -22.39
CA ALA A 449 -29.37 5.93 -22.93
C ALA A 449 -29.08 6.05 -24.43
N ALA A 450 -28.08 5.37 -24.96
CA ALA A 450 -27.78 5.35 -26.39
C ALA A 450 -28.84 4.62 -27.22
N LEU A 451 -29.57 3.66 -26.64
CA LEU A 451 -30.55 2.83 -27.31
C LEU A 451 -32.00 3.26 -27.08
N THR A 452 -32.29 4.28 -26.25
CA THR A 452 -33.64 4.73 -25.92
C THR A 452 -33.90 6.15 -26.39
N ASP A 453 -35.16 6.45 -26.76
CA ASP A 453 -35.65 7.79 -26.99
C ASP A 453 -35.95 8.49 -25.68
N THR A 454 -35.36 9.66 -25.46
CA THR A 454 -35.42 10.40 -24.17
C THR A 454 -36.82 10.96 -23.88
N LEU A 455 -37.66 11.19 -24.89
CA LEU A 455 -38.98 11.74 -24.71
C LEU A 455 -40.02 10.67 -24.32
N THR A 456 -40.01 9.53 -25.01
CA THR A 456 -41.00 8.48 -24.86
C THR A 456 -40.54 7.31 -23.98
N GLY A 457 -39.23 7.18 -23.78
CA GLY A 457 -38.62 6.06 -23.09
C GLY A 457 -38.74 4.72 -23.81
N LEU A 458 -39.18 4.71 -25.07
CA LEU A 458 -39.11 3.57 -25.99
C LEU A 458 -37.68 3.41 -26.50
N TYR A 459 -37.40 2.33 -27.21
CA TYR A 459 -36.14 2.25 -27.95
C TYR A 459 -36.12 3.30 -29.07
N ASN A 460 -34.93 3.79 -29.40
CA ASN A 460 -34.72 4.67 -30.55
C ASN A 460 -34.30 3.86 -31.79
N ARG A 461 -33.97 4.53 -32.91
CA ARG A 461 -33.52 3.89 -34.13
C ARG A 461 -32.32 2.97 -33.93
N SER A 462 -31.32 3.39 -33.15
CA SER A 462 -30.16 2.54 -32.83
C SER A 462 -30.56 1.29 -32.04
N GLY A 463 -31.53 1.43 -31.13
CA GLY A 463 -32.10 0.30 -30.39
C GLY A 463 -32.85 -0.68 -31.31
N LEU A 464 -33.56 -0.17 -32.34
CA LEU A 464 -34.18 -1.02 -33.35
C LEU A 464 -33.11 -1.78 -34.15
N ASP A 465 -32.06 -1.11 -34.58
CA ASP A 465 -31.00 -1.73 -35.39
C ASP A 465 -30.29 -2.84 -34.62
N GLU A 466 -29.94 -2.61 -33.36
CA GLU A 466 -29.21 -3.57 -32.53
C GLU A 466 -30.09 -4.73 -32.04
N ILE A 467 -31.22 -4.41 -31.38
CA ILE A 467 -32.08 -5.40 -30.73
C ILE A 467 -33.00 -6.06 -31.76
N GLY A 468 -33.51 -5.30 -32.73
CA GLY A 468 -34.39 -5.78 -33.78
C GLY A 468 -33.72 -6.82 -34.68
N ASN A 469 -32.49 -6.58 -35.11
CA ASN A 469 -31.73 -7.58 -35.88
C ASN A 469 -31.48 -8.86 -35.05
N ALA A 470 -31.19 -8.73 -33.75
CA ALA A 470 -31.03 -9.89 -32.88
C ALA A 470 -32.35 -10.68 -32.70
N LEU A 471 -33.48 -9.98 -32.67
CA LEU A 471 -34.80 -10.57 -32.54
C LEU A 471 -35.19 -11.33 -33.82
N LEU A 472 -34.94 -10.75 -35.00
CA LEU A 472 -35.25 -11.37 -36.30
C LEU A 472 -34.43 -12.64 -36.59
N ARG A 473 -33.26 -12.81 -35.94
CA ARG A 473 -32.45 -14.06 -36.01
C ARG A 473 -33.07 -15.23 -35.24
N ARG A 474 -34.05 -14.98 -34.38
CA ARG A 474 -34.71 -16.05 -33.61
C ARG A 474 -35.65 -16.83 -34.56
N PRO A 475 -35.80 -18.15 -34.36
CA PRO A 475 -36.70 -18.95 -35.17
C PRO A 475 -38.16 -18.55 -34.94
N GLY A 476 -38.95 -18.52 -36.04
CA GLY A 476 -40.38 -18.20 -36.00
C GLY A 476 -40.74 -17.07 -36.97
N ARG A 477 -42.04 -16.82 -37.12
CA ARG A 477 -42.55 -15.66 -37.87
C ARG A 477 -42.53 -14.43 -36.97
N HIS A 478 -42.11 -13.32 -37.52
CA HIS A 478 -42.11 -12.01 -36.85
C HIS A 478 -42.90 -11.01 -37.67
N ALA A 479 -43.49 -10.02 -37.02
CA ALA A 479 -44.19 -8.95 -37.70
C ALA A 479 -43.60 -7.60 -37.31
N LEU A 480 -43.27 -6.77 -38.27
CA LEU A 480 -42.91 -5.38 -38.08
C LEU A 480 -44.12 -4.50 -38.38
N VAL A 481 -44.56 -3.73 -37.42
CA VAL A 481 -45.67 -2.78 -37.56
C VAL A 481 -45.11 -1.37 -37.46
N LEU A 482 -45.24 -0.58 -38.50
CA LEU A 482 -44.88 0.82 -38.53
C LEU A 482 -46.14 1.66 -38.36
N PHE A 483 -46.12 2.53 -37.34
CA PHE A 483 -47.20 3.48 -37.07
C PHE A 483 -46.73 4.90 -37.35
N ASP A 484 -47.63 5.72 -37.90
CA ASP A 484 -47.46 7.16 -38.07
C ASP A 484 -48.71 7.86 -37.54
N LEU A 485 -48.54 8.91 -36.73
CA LEU A 485 -49.65 9.64 -36.14
C LEU A 485 -50.25 10.63 -37.14
N ASP A 486 -51.49 10.38 -37.54
CA ASP A 486 -52.17 11.23 -38.50
C ASP A 486 -52.44 12.62 -37.89
N ARG A 487 -52.15 13.66 -38.68
CA ARG A 487 -52.36 15.07 -38.28
C ARG A 487 -51.65 15.50 -36.99
N PHE A 488 -50.49 14.89 -36.66
CA PHE A 488 -49.71 15.29 -35.52
C PHE A 488 -49.14 16.71 -35.63
N LYS A 489 -48.69 17.11 -36.84
CA LYS A 489 -48.17 18.45 -37.09
C LYS A 489 -49.15 19.57 -36.75
N PRO A 490 -50.45 19.54 -37.13
CA PRO A 490 -51.45 20.51 -36.65
C PRO A 490 -51.56 20.68 -35.12
N ILE A 491 -51.34 19.63 -34.36
CA ILE A 491 -51.33 19.73 -32.90
C ILE A 491 -50.15 20.60 -32.43
N ASN A 492 -48.97 20.36 -32.97
CA ASN A 492 -47.79 21.19 -32.68
C ASN A 492 -48.01 22.65 -33.11
N ASP A 493 -48.56 22.86 -34.32
CA ASP A 493 -48.75 24.19 -34.90
C ASP A 493 -49.83 25.02 -34.15
N THR A 494 -50.83 24.35 -33.54
CA THR A 494 -51.97 25.01 -32.90
C THR A 494 -51.76 25.13 -31.37
N LEU A 495 -51.22 24.10 -30.72
CA LEU A 495 -51.13 23.99 -29.25
C LEU A 495 -49.71 24.06 -28.73
N GLY A 496 -48.72 24.17 -29.61
CA GLY A 496 -47.31 24.24 -29.27
C GLY A 496 -46.65 22.85 -29.11
N HIS A 497 -45.35 22.85 -29.12
CA HIS A 497 -44.53 21.63 -29.02
C HIS A 497 -44.72 20.86 -27.72
N GLU A 498 -45.07 21.53 -26.61
CA GLU A 498 -45.34 20.85 -25.36
C GLU A 498 -46.54 19.91 -25.41
N ALA A 499 -47.62 20.33 -26.15
CA ALA A 499 -48.77 19.47 -26.38
C ALA A 499 -48.42 18.25 -27.24
N GLY A 500 -47.60 18.46 -28.29
CA GLY A 500 -47.10 17.36 -29.09
C GLY A 500 -46.20 16.39 -28.32
N ASP A 501 -45.32 16.92 -27.48
CA ASP A 501 -44.47 16.10 -26.58
C ASP A 501 -45.32 15.26 -25.63
N GLN A 502 -46.41 15.83 -25.08
CA GLN A 502 -47.32 15.07 -24.23
C GLN A 502 -48.01 13.93 -25.00
N VAL A 503 -48.47 14.20 -26.23
CA VAL A 503 -49.01 13.16 -27.12
C VAL A 503 -48.01 12.06 -27.35
N LEU A 504 -46.76 12.37 -27.71
CA LEU A 504 -45.70 11.39 -27.96
C LEU A 504 -45.36 10.56 -26.71
N ARG A 505 -45.31 11.18 -25.52
CA ARG A 505 -45.10 10.45 -24.26
C ARG A 505 -46.23 9.45 -24.01
N GLU A 506 -47.46 9.87 -24.19
CA GLU A 506 -48.64 9.03 -23.99
C GLU A 506 -48.70 7.86 -24.96
N ILE A 507 -48.42 8.10 -26.25
CA ILE A 507 -48.29 7.06 -27.27
C ILE A 507 -47.17 6.07 -26.87
N GLY A 508 -46.03 6.57 -26.45
CA GLY A 508 -44.92 5.72 -25.98
C GLY A 508 -45.30 4.83 -24.78
N LEU A 509 -46.05 5.40 -23.81
CA LEU A 509 -46.56 4.65 -22.66
C LEU A 509 -47.55 3.55 -23.12
N ARG A 510 -48.50 3.88 -23.99
CA ARG A 510 -49.48 2.94 -24.50
C ARG A 510 -48.86 1.81 -25.29
N LEU A 511 -47.90 2.11 -26.18
CA LEU A 511 -47.15 1.07 -26.86
C LEU A 511 -46.44 0.13 -25.93
N ARG A 512 -45.80 0.66 -24.88
CA ARG A 512 -45.14 -0.14 -23.84
C ARG A 512 -46.10 -1.03 -23.06
N LEU A 513 -47.30 -0.54 -22.73
CA LEU A 513 -48.32 -1.31 -22.01
C LEU A 513 -48.97 -2.41 -22.83
N HIS A 514 -49.05 -2.23 -24.17
CA HIS A 514 -49.71 -3.17 -25.08
C HIS A 514 -48.74 -4.13 -25.79
N THR A 515 -47.40 -3.92 -25.62
CA THR A 515 -46.38 -4.82 -26.15
C THR A 515 -45.90 -5.77 -25.05
N ARG A 516 -45.57 -6.99 -25.39
CA ARG A 516 -45.05 -8.02 -24.47
C ARG A 516 -43.55 -7.79 -24.25
N GLU A 517 -42.99 -8.33 -23.17
CA GLU A 517 -41.58 -8.26 -22.86
C GLU A 517 -40.67 -8.76 -23.99
N ARG A 518 -41.13 -9.70 -24.79
CA ARG A 518 -40.43 -10.24 -25.95
C ARG A 518 -40.53 -9.40 -27.23
N ASP A 519 -41.45 -8.43 -27.27
CA ASP A 519 -41.68 -7.55 -28.41
C ASP A 519 -40.83 -6.28 -28.25
N LEU A 520 -40.58 -5.56 -29.33
CA LEU A 520 -39.76 -4.36 -29.31
C LEU A 520 -40.61 -3.15 -29.76
N ALA A 521 -40.77 -2.18 -28.86
CA ALA A 521 -41.45 -0.92 -29.20
C ALA A 521 -40.40 0.19 -29.35
N VAL A 522 -40.47 0.92 -30.43
CA VAL A 522 -39.42 1.87 -30.89
C VAL A 522 -40.08 3.16 -31.35
N ARG A 523 -39.42 4.29 -31.13
CA ARG A 523 -39.70 5.55 -31.84
C ARG A 523 -38.57 5.84 -32.81
N LEU A 524 -38.90 5.92 -34.11
CA LEU A 524 -37.87 6.20 -35.14
C LEU A 524 -37.47 7.68 -35.16
N GLY A 525 -38.42 8.57 -34.89
CA GLY A 525 -38.27 10.01 -34.87
C GLY A 525 -39.59 10.69 -35.19
N GLY A 526 -39.76 11.97 -34.85
CA GLY A 526 -41.00 12.68 -35.08
C GLY A 526 -42.23 11.96 -34.50
N ASP A 527 -43.18 11.60 -35.38
CA ASP A 527 -44.45 10.92 -35.12
C ASP A 527 -44.46 9.45 -35.54
N GLU A 528 -43.30 8.88 -35.92
CA GLU A 528 -43.15 7.50 -36.39
C GLU A 528 -42.76 6.54 -35.26
N PHE A 529 -43.51 5.46 -35.11
CA PHE A 529 -43.26 4.39 -34.14
C PHE A 529 -43.22 3.03 -34.81
N VAL A 530 -42.37 2.13 -34.30
CA VAL A 530 -42.27 0.75 -34.75
C VAL A 530 -42.54 -0.20 -33.62
N VAL A 531 -43.30 -1.24 -33.89
CA VAL A 531 -43.44 -2.39 -32.99
C VAL A 531 -42.99 -3.64 -33.75
N LEU A 532 -41.95 -4.29 -33.25
CA LEU A 532 -41.49 -5.58 -33.77
C LEU A 532 -42.02 -6.69 -32.86
N LEU A 533 -43.00 -7.44 -33.39
CA LEU A 533 -43.66 -8.53 -32.66
C LEU A 533 -42.88 -9.83 -32.89
N ALA A 534 -42.37 -10.38 -31.78
CA ALA A 534 -41.63 -11.64 -31.81
C ALA A 534 -42.59 -12.85 -31.85
N GLN A 535 -42.35 -13.79 -32.76
CA GLN A 535 -43.17 -15.00 -32.90
C GLN A 535 -44.67 -14.67 -33.02
N CYS A 536 -45.00 -13.88 -34.03
CA CYS A 536 -46.37 -13.42 -34.24
C CYS A 536 -47.34 -14.58 -34.56
N PRO A 537 -48.62 -14.48 -34.17
CA PRO A 537 -49.63 -15.48 -34.48
C PRO A 537 -49.99 -15.53 -35.97
N ALA A 538 -50.92 -16.42 -36.35
CA ALA A 538 -51.47 -16.48 -37.70
C ALA A 538 -52.16 -15.16 -38.06
N ARG A 539 -52.30 -14.90 -39.40
CA ARG A 539 -52.73 -13.61 -39.90
C ARG A 539 -54.04 -13.06 -39.31
N PRO A 540 -55.11 -13.83 -39.12
CA PRO A 540 -56.35 -13.28 -38.56
C PRO A 540 -56.19 -12.78 -37.09
N GLU A 541 -55.39 -13.48 -36.29
CA GLU A 541 -55.09 -13.08 -34.89
C GLU A 541 -54.13 -11.89 -34.85
N LEU A 542 -53.20 -11.83 -35.79
CA LEU A 542 -52.27 -10.70 -35.94
C LEU A 542 -53.03 -9.44 -36.34
N ASP A 543 -53.96 -9.52 -37.31
CA ASP A 543 -54.85 -8.42 -37.70
C ASP A 543 -55.57 -7.83 -36.50
N ALA A 544 -56.20 -8.69 -35.70
CA ALA A 544 -56.89 -8.27 -34.47
C ALA A 544 -55.93 -7.66 -33.43
N MET A 545 -54.68 -8.15 -33.39
CA MET A 545 -53.65 -7.62 -32.48
C MET A 545 -53.16 -6.23 -32.91
N VAL A 546 -52.88 -6.03 -34.16
CA VAL A 546 -52.45 -4.75 -34.73
C VAL A 546 -53.57 -3.71 -34.59
N GLU A 547 -54.83 -4.10 -34.85
CA GLU A 547 -55.98 -3.23 -34.72
C GLU A 547 -56.20 -2.81 -33.25
N ARG A 548 -56.03 -3.73 -32.30
CA ARG A 548 -56.04 -3.37 -30.86
C ARG A 548 -54.94 -2.40 -30.47
N LEU A 549 -53.71 -2.59 -31.00
CA LEU A 549 -52.62 -1.64 -30.77
C LEU A 549 -53.01 -0.27 -31.36
N ARG A 550 -53.48 -0.19 -32.60
CA ARG A 550 -53.89 1.04 -33.26
C ARG A 550 -54.98 1.77 -32.47
N HIS A 551 -56.07 1.07 -32.14
CA HIS A 551 -57.15 1.65 -31.30
C HIS A 551 -56.68 2.10 -29.90
N GLY A 552 -55.74 1.38 -29.33
CA GLY A 552 -55.10 1.79 -28.05
C GLY A 552 -54.38 3.13 -28.18
N LEU A 553 -53.74 3.41 -29.34
CA LEU A 553 -53.12 4.70 -29.59
C LEU A 553 -54.11 5.84 -29.80
N GLU A 554 -55.27 5.56 -30.36
CA GLU A 554 -56.31 6.55 -30.68
C GLU A 554 -57.17 7.00 -29.47
N ALA A 555 -57.00 6.38 -28.31
CA ALA A 555 -57.69 6.77 -27.11
C ALA A 555 -57.44 8.25 -26.76
N PRO A 556 -58.42 9.01 -26.25
CA PRO A 556 -58.22 10.41 -25.90
C PRO A 556 -57.05 10.62 -24.92
N ILE A 557 -56.32 11.74 -25.10
CA ILE A 557 -55.18 12.14 -24.30
C ILE A 557 -55.53 13.42 -23.56
N ASP A 558 -55.46 13.41 -22.23
CA ASP A 558 -55.78 14.59 -21.43
C ASP A 558 -54.61 15.58 -21.46
N TYR A 559 -54.91 16.84 -21.83
CA TYR A 559 -53.95 17.94 -21.86
C TYR A 559 -54.57 19.18 -21.22
N GLY A 560 -54.27 19.43 -19.97
CA GLY A 560 -54.92 20.48 -19.19
C GLY A 560 -56.43 20.28 -19.08
N ALA A 561 -57.19 21.26 -19.56
CA ALA A 561 -58.67 21.20 -19.62
C ALA A 561 -59.20 20.61 -20.95
N GLN A 562 -58.34 20.24 -21.87
CA GLN A 562 -58.70 19.73 -23.23
C GLN A 562 -58.39 18.25 -23.36
N ARG A 563 -59.13 17.59 -24.27
CA ARG A 563 -58.83 16.22 -24.69
C ARG A 563 -58.37 16.24 -26.13
N LEU A 564 -57.11 15.76 -26.32
CA LEU A 564 -56.54 15.61 -27.64
C LEU A 564 -56.86 14.20 -28.17
N GLN A 565 -57.17 14.12 -29.42
CA GLN A 565 -57.39 12.85 -30.14
C GLN A 565 -56.52 12.79 -31.37
N VAL A 566 -55.78 11.71 -31.48
CA VAL A 566 -54.94 11.40 -32.63
C VAL A 566 -55.43 10.10 -33.25
N SER A 567 -55.33 9.96 -34.55
CA SER A 567 -55.43 8.66 -35.22
C SER A 567 -54.05 8.17 -35.65
N ALA A 568 -53.94 6.90 -35.89
CA ALA A 568 -52.69 6.30 -36.35
C ALA A 568 -52.95 5.41 -37.59
N SER A 569 -52.13 5.60 -38.61
CA SER A 569 -52.06 4.72 -39.75
C SER A 569 -51.00 3.67 -39.53
N ALA A 570 -51.28 2.40 -39.84
CA ALA A 570 -50.38 1.29 -39.62
C ALA A 570 -50.04 0.53 -40.92
N GLY A 571 -48.76 0.24 -41.12
CA GLY A 571 -48.27 -0.68 -42.14
C GLY A 571 -47.64 -1.90 -41.53
N VAL A 572 -47.94 -3.07 -42.01
CA VAL A 572 -47.49 -4.35 -41.45
C VAL A 572 -46.69 -5.14 -42.46
N ALA A 573 -45.48 -5.56 -42.08
CA ALA A 573 -44.63 -6.46 -42.87
C ALA A 573 -44.28 -7.72 -42.07
N LEU A 574 -44.26 -8.87 -42.74
CA LEU A 574 -44.09 -10.19 -42.15
C LEU A 574 -42.77 -10.88 -42.56
N THR A 575 -42.13 -11.53 -41.64
CA THR A 575 -41.07 -12.48 -42.01
C THR A 575 -41.65 -13.88 -42.22
N PRO A 576 -41.17 -14.65 -43.19
CA PRO A 576 -40.23 -14.29 -44.25
C PRO A 576 -40.91 -13.67 -45.49
N ASP A 577 -42.21 -13.50 -45.47
CA ASP A 577 -43.05 -13.22 -46.67
C ASP A 577 -42.69 -11.89 -47.34
N ASP A 578 -42.48 -10.81 -46.55
CA ASP A 578 -42.17 -9.46 -47.05
C ASP A 578 -40.67 -9.11 -46.91
N GLY A 579 -39.87 -10.06 -46.41
CA GLY A 579 -38.42 -9.93 -46.23
C GLY A 579 -37.90 -10.64 -44.97
N SER A 580 -36.59 -10.82 -44.92
CA SER A 580 -35.91 -11.47 -43.79
C SER A 580 -35.00 -10.51 -43.00
N GLU A 581 -34.72 -9.34 -43.55
CA GLU A 581 -33.84 -8.33 -42.95
C GLU A 581 -34.65 -7.12 -42.49
N LEU A 582 -34.19 -6.51 -41.41
CA LEU A 582 -34.86 -5.37 -40.78
C LEU A 582 -35.14 -4.23 -41.72
N TYR A 583 -34.18 -3.86 -42.57
CA TYR A 583 -34.33 -2.77 -43.52
C TYR A 583 -35.36 -3.08 -44.61
N GLY A 584 -35.39 -4.33 -45.10
CA GLY A 584 -36.40 -4.80 -46.05
C GLY A 584 -37.82 -4.73 -45.46
N LEU A 585 -37.98 -5.19 -44.23
CA LEU A 585 -39.26 -5.15 -43.51
C LEU A 585 -39.72 -3.72 -43.21
N LEU A 586 -38.83 -2.82 -42.83
CA LEU A 586 -39.16 -1.40 -42.65
C LEU A 586 -39.67 -0.77 -43.94
N ARG A 587 -38.99 -1.02 -45.07
CA ARG A 587 -39.40 -0.50 -46.37
C ARG A 587 -40.76 -1.05 -46.79
N ALA A 588 -41.00 -2.35 -46.59
CA ALA A 588 -42.26 -2.98 -46.92
C ALA A 588 -43.42 -2.43 -46.04
N ALA A 589 -43.17 -2.27 -44.75
CA ALA A 589 -44.14 -1.68 -43.81
C ALA A 589 -44.43 -0.21 -44.15
N ASP A 590 -43.42 0.59 -44.51
CA ASP A 590 -43.60 2.00 -44.93
C ASP A 590 -44.49 2.13 -46.16
N LEU A 591 -44.27 1.31 -47.17
CA LEU A 591 -45.14 1.27 -48.37
C LEU A 591 -46.60 0.89 -48.03
N ALA A 592 -46.78 -0.10 -47.14
CA ALA A 592 -48.07 -0.51 -46.61
C ALA A 592 -48.77 0.61 -45.85
N MET A 593 -48.04 1.30 -44.96
CA MET A 593 -48.54 2.43 -44.20
C MET A 593 -48.99 3.61 -45.10
N TYR A 594 -48.19 3.90 -46.14
CA TYR A 594 -48.58 4.92 -47.13
C TYR A 594 -49.90 4.58 -47.80
N ASN A 595 -50.09 3.30 -48.19
CA ASN A 595 -51.33 2.82 -48.75
C ASN A 595 -52.50 2.86 -47.74
N ALA A 596 -52.27 2.59 -46.48
CA ALA A 596 -53.27 2.75 -45.42
C ALA A 596 -53.75 4.19 -45.31
N LYS A 597 -52.85 5.17 -45.36
CA LYS A 597 -53.17 6.60 -45.33
C LYS A 597 -54.00 7.01 -46.61
N ALA A 598 -53.58 6.55 -47.76
CA ALA A 598 -54.27 6.89 -49.04
C ALA A 598 -55.69 6.29 -49.15
N SER A 599 -55.88 5.07 -48.67
CA SER A 599 -57.14 4.34 -48.71
C SER A 599 -58.10 4.60 -47.54
N ARG A 600 -57.67 5.32 -46.52
CA ARG A 600 -58.36 5.52 -45.21
C ARG A 600 -58.73 4.21 -44.50
N LYS A 601 -57.98 3.13 -44.72
CA LYS A 601 -58.25 1.79 -44.14
C LYS A 601 -57.70 1.55 -42.78
N GLY A 602 -57.02 2.53 -42.14
CA GLY A 602 -56.42 2.41 -40.82
C GLY A 602 -55.18 1.52 -40.79
N GLN A 603 -55.20 0.31 -41.32
CA GLN A 603 -54.05 -0.58 -41.46
C GLN A 603 -54.04 -1.30 -42.83
N VAL A 604 -52.84 -1.58 -43.35
CA VAL A 604 -52.57 -2.34 -44.54
C VAL A 604 -51.37 -3.26 -44.37
N PHE A 605 -51.47 -4.50 -44.82
CA PHE A 605 -50.33 -5.42 -44.91
C PHE A 605 -49.53 -5.22 -46.17
N ALA A 606 -48.25 -5.41 -46.17
CA ALA A 606 -47.37 -5.23 -47.32
C ALA A 606 -47.75 -6.12 -48.50
N ALA A 607 -48.11 -7.37 -48.22
CA ALA A 607 -48.59 -8.31 -49.27
C ALA A 607 -49.90 -7.87 -49.99
N ASP A 608 -50.71 -7.00 -49.36
CA ASP A 608 -51.96 -6.52 -49.90
C ASP A 608 -51.87 -5.11 -50.53
N ALA A 609 -50.70 -4.49 -50.44
CA ALA A 609 -50.47 -3.15 -50.93
C ALA A 609 -50.31 -3.14 -52.45
N PRO A 610 -51.06 -2.32 -53.22
CA PRO A 610 -50.84 -2.16 -54.66
C PRO A 610 -49.45 -1.58 -54.91
N VAL A 611 -48.69 -2.20 -55.80
CA VAL A 611 -47.36 -1.74 -56.22
C VAL A 611 -47.50 -0.39 -56.93
N PRO A 612 -46.87 0.71 -56.41
CA PRO A 612 -46.89 1.98 -57.12
C PRO A 612 -46.14 1.85 -58.47
N PRO A 613 -46.50 2.56 -59.53
CA PRO A 613 -45.69 2.64 -60.72
C PRO A 613 -44.32 3.23 -60.37
N GLU A 614 -43.22 2.61 -60.81
CA GLU A 614 -41.83 2.97 -60.54
C GLU A 614 -41.61 4.49 -60.68
N ARG A 615 -41.34 5.17 -59.58
CA ARG A 615 -40.67 6.46 -59.59
C ARG A 615 -39.17 6.20 -59.71
N SER A 616 -38.71 6.34 -60.98
CA SER A 616 -37.29 6.40 -61.29
C SER A 616 -36.61 7.48 -60.44
N THR A 617 -35.44 7.12 -59.93
CA THR A 617 -34.40 7.99 -59.42
C THR A 617 -34.57 8.61 -57.99
N LEU A 618 -34.04 7.92 -57.03
CA LEU A 618 -33.42 8.59 -55.83
C LEU A 618 -31.92 8.47 -55.96
N PRO A 619 -31.13 9.55 -55.67
CA PRO A 619 -29.68 9.50 -55.70
C PRO A 619 -29.14 8.67 -54.56
N GLN A 620 -28.14 7.84 -54.83
CA GLN A 620 -27.36 7.14 -53.80
C GLN A 620 -26.59 8.17 -52.96
N PRO A 621 -26.54 8.02 -51.64
CA PRO A 621 -25.64 8.81 -50.84
C PRO A 621 -24.20 8.31 -51.02
N ALA A 622 -23.27 9.27 -51.19
CA ALA A 622 -21.82 9.10 -51.25
C ALA A 622 -21.23 8.67 -49.91
#